data_44d00c7946a2498cfdeb771fe02fa53a
#
_entry.id   44d00c7946a2498cfdeb771fe02fa53a
#
_cell.length_a   1.000
_cell.length_b   1.000
_cell.length_c   1.000
_cell.angle_alpha   90.00
_cell.angle_beta   90.00
_cell.angle_gamma   90.00
#
_symmetry.space_group_name_H-M   'P 1'
#
loop_
_entity.id
_entity.type
_entity.pdbx_description
1 polymer ?
#
loop_
_entity_poly.entity_id
_entity_poly.type
_entity_poly.pdbx_seq_one_letter_code
_entity_poly.pdbx_strand_id
1 'polypeptide(L)'
;MIRVLFYTKPDCGLCDEAWALLRRWEERYPLAIQVRDIRENPEWFERYWDRIPVIQVEGGATLEAPIHPGDLERALAQVARQRGISSTAPRTG
;
A
#
# COMPACT_ATOMS: atom_id res chain seq x y z
N MET A 1 -2.54 -9.41 10.79
CA MET A 1 -2.10 -8.95 9.47
C MET A 1 -2.19 -7.44 9.39
N ILE A 2 -1.37 -6.85 8.56
CA ILE A 2 -1.44 -5.42 8.29
C ILE A 2 -2.40 -5.19 7.14
N ARG A 3 -3.48 -4.47 7.39
CA ARG A 3 -4.45 -4.12 6.35
C ARG A 3 -3.93 -2.97 5.51
N VAL A 4 -4.04 -3.13 4.19
CA VAL A 4 -3.63 -2.10 3.24
C VAL A 4 -4.77 -1.89 2.25
N LEU A 5 -5.19 -0.64 2.09
CA LEU A 5 -6.18 -0.27 1.08
C LEU A 5 -5.43 0.34 -0.11
N PHE A 6 -5.65 -0.21 -1.29
CA PHE A 6 -4.99 0.23 -2.50
C PHE A 6 -6.02 0.77 -3.49
N TYR A 7 -6.02 2.10 -3.66
CA TYR A 7 -6.94 2.77 -4.57
C TYR A 7 -6.28 2.91 -5.94
N THR A 8 -6.98 2.44 -6.96
CA THR A 8 -6.43 2.32 -8.31
C THR A 8 -7.55 2.45 -9.35
N LYS A 9 -7.17 2.41 -10.62
CA LYS A 9 -8.09 2.24 -11.74
C LYS A 9 -7.36 1.53 -12.88
N PRO A 10 -8.09 0.97 -13.87
CA PRO A 10 -7.45 0.42 -15.07
C PRO A 10 -6.67 1.46 -15.86
N ASP A 11 -5.72 1.00 -16.64
CA ASP A 11 -4.89 1.82 -17.53
C ASP A 11 -4.11 2.91 -16.80
N CYS A 12 -3.58 2.55 -15.64
CA CYS A 12 -2.79 3.45 -14.82
C CYS A 12 -1.40 2.85 -14.60
N GLY A 13 -0.41 3.35 -15.35
CA GLY A 13 0.96 2.83 -15.25
C GLY A 13 1.57 3.01 -13.87
N LEU A 14 1.33 4.16 -13.23
CA LEU A 14 1.82 4.40 -11.86
C LEU A 14 1.15 3.46 -10.85
N CYS A 15 -0.11 3.11 -11.07
CA CYS A 15 -0.81 2.16 -10.22
C CYS A 15 -0.18 0.77 -10.35
N ASP A 16 0.20 0.38 -11.56
CA ASP A 16 0.86 -0.91 -11.79
C ASP A 16 2.20 -0.97 -11.06
N GLU A 17 2.96 0.11 -11.09
CA GLU A 17 4.24 0.20 -10.37
C GLU A 17 4.03 0.09 -8.85
N ALA A 18 3.03 0.80 -8.32
CA ALA A 18 2.72 0.74 -6.89
C ALA A 18 2.25 -0.65 -6.48
N TRP A 19 1.46 -1.31 -7.32
CA TRP A 19 1.02 -2.68 -7.08
C TRP A 19 2.21 -3.63 -6.98
N ALA A 20 3.17 -3.51 -7.90
CA ALA A 20 4.38 -4.33 -7.86
C ALA A 20 5.17 -4.13 -6.56
N LEU A 21 5.26 -2.89 -6.07
CA LEU A 21 5.91 -2.62 -4.78
C LEU A 21 5.19 -3.31 -3.62
N LEU A 22 3.86 -3.22 -3.59
CA LEU A 22 3.08 -3.89 -2.55
C LEU A 22 3.27 -5.40 -2.56
N ARG A 23 3.26 -6.00 -3.75
CA ARG A 23 3.45 -7.44 -3.90
C ARG A 23 4.81 -7.88 -3.37
N ARG A 24 5.83 -7.07 -3.57
CA ARG A 24 7.16 -7.37 -3.05
C ARG A 24 7.18 -7.34 -1.53
N TRP A 25 6.47 -6.42 -0.89
CA TRP A 25 6.42 -6.33 0.56
C TRP A 25 5.59 -7.42 1.21
N GLU A 26 4.68 -8.05 0.46
CA GLU A 26 3.97 -9.23 0.97
C GLU A 26 4.91 -10.37 1.34
N GLU A 27 6.08 -10.43 0.73
CA GLU A 27 7.07 -11.44 1.05
C GLU A 27 7.71 -11.20 2.42
N ARG A 28 7.61 -9.99 2.96
CA ARG A 28 8.27 -9.61 4.22
C ARG A 28 7.31 -9.35 5.36
N TYR A 29 6.10 -8.93 5.05
CA TYR A 29 5.09 -8.62 6.04
C TYR A 29 3.78 -9.32 5.71
N PRO A 30 3.03 -9.76 6.73
CA PRO A 30 1.72 -10.35 6.49
C PRO A 30 0.71 -9.24 6.14
N LEU A 31 0.56 -8.97 4.85
CA LEU A 31 -0.34 -7.93 4.36
C LEU A 31 -1.68 -8.51 3.95
N ALA A 32 -2.75 -7.81 4.31
CA ALA A 32 -4.09 -8.05 3.79
C ALA A 32 -4.43 -6.87 2.88
N ILE A 33 -4.17 -7.03 1.60
CA ILE A 33 -4.35 -5.96 0.62
C ILE A 33 -5.76 -6.02 0.05
N GLN A 34 -6.49 -4.92 0.18
CA GLN A 34 -7.80 -4.75 -0.44
C GLN A 34 -7.66 -3.75 -1.58
N VAL A 35 -7.88 -4.22 -2.81
CA VAL A 35 -7.83 -3.37 -3.99
C VAL A 35 -9.18 -2.68 -4.17
N ARG A 36 -9.16 -1.37 -4.36
CA ARG A 36 -10.35 -0.57 -4.58
C ARG A 36 -10.24 0.18 -5.89
N ASP A 37 -11.05 -0.22 -6.87
CA ASP A 37 -11.18 0.51 -8.12
C ASP A 37 -12.05 1.73 -7.86
N ILE A 38 -11.48 2.93 -8.04
CA ILE A 38 -12.19 4.17 -7.70
C ILE A 38 -13.44 4.40 -8.55
N ARG A 39 -13.55 3.73 -9.68
CA ARG A 39 -14.74 3.83 -10.53
C ARG A 39 -15.95 3.16 -9.91
N GLU A 40 -15.75 2.27 -8.95
CA GLU A 40 -16.84 1.51 -8.32
C GLU A 40 -17.55 2.29 -7.22
N ASN A 41 -17.00 3.43 -6.79
CA ASN A 41 -17.57 4.21 -5.70
C ASN A 41 -17.36 5.70 -5.97
N PRO A 42 -18.46 6.48 -6.10
CA PRO A 42 -18.34 7.91 -6.41
C PRO A 42 -17.52 8.70 -5.40
N GLU A 43 -17.58 8.33 -4.12
CA GLU A 43 -16.79 9.02 -3.09
C GLU A 43 -15.30 8.78 -3.26
N TRP A 44 -14.92 7.56 -3.62
CA TRP A 44 -13.52 7.25 -3.90
C TRP A 44 -13.05 8.00 -5.15
N PHE A 45 -13.86 8.01 -6.20
CA PHE A 45 -13.52 8.68 -7.44
C PHE A 45 -13.30 10.17 -7.18
N GLU A 46 -14.24 10.82 -6.51
CA GLU A 46 -14.14 12.25 -6.22
C GLU A 46 -12.89 12.57 -5.40
N ARG A 47 -12.57 11.73 -4.42
CA ARG A 47 -11.44 11.97 -3.53
C ARG A 47 -10.09 11.70 -4.18
N TYR A 48 -9.99 10.68 -5.03
CA TYR A 48 -8.70 10.14 -5.45
C TYR A 48 -8.42 10.18 -6.96
N TRP A 49 -9.34 10.65 -7.79
CA TRP A 49 -9.18 10.54 -9.25
C TRP A 49 -7.86 11.14 -9.76
N ASP A 50 -7.36 12.20 -9.14
CA ASP A 50 -6.11 12.86 -9.51
C ASP A 50 -4.93 12.52 -8.58
N ARG A 51 -5.12 11.56 -7.68
CA ARG A 51 -4.12 11.20 -6.66
C ARG A 51 -3.67 9.75 -6.73
N ILE A 52 -4.38 8.91 -7.46
CA ILE A 52 -4.03 7.50 -7.58
C ILE A 52 -2.68 7.31 -8.26
N PRO A 53 -1.92 6.28 -7.83
CA PRO A 53 -2.26 5.29 -6.82
C PRO A 53 -2.24 5.87 -5.41
N VAL A 54 -3.17 5.40 -4.56
CA VAL A 54 -3.18 5.75 -3.14
C VAL A 54 -3.06 4.45 -2.34
N ILE A 55 -2.11 4.43 -1.42
CA ILE A 55 -1.89 3.29 -0.52
C ILE A 55 -2.15 3.76 0.91
N GLN A 56 -3.16 3.19 1.53
CA GLN A 56 -3.49 3.49 2.92
C GLN A 56 -3.13 2.31 3.79
N VAL A 57 -2.12 2.48 4.63
CA VAL A 57 -1.72 1.45 5.60
C VAL A 57 -2.54 1.67 6.86
N GLU A 58 -3.39 0.73 7.21
CA GLU A 58 -4.28 0.86 8.35
C GLU A 58 -3.48 1.01 9.64
N GLY A 59 -3.80 2.05 10.41
CA GLY A 59 -3.07 2.39 11.61
C GLY A 59 -1.80 3.19 11.36
N GLY A 60 -1.52 3.54 10.11
CA GLY A 60 -0.32 4.26 9.71
C GLY A 60 -0.58 5.29 8.63
N ALA A 61 0.42 5.52 7.79
CA ALA A 61 0.40 6.57 6.79
C ALA A 61 -0.50 6.25 5.60
N THR A 62 -0.99 7.31 4.96
CA THR A 62 -1.62 7.25 3.64
C THR A 62 -0.65 7.87 2.65
N LEU A 63 -0.30 7.11 1.61
CA LEU A 63 0.63 7.52 0.58
C LEU A 63 -0.11 7.80 -0.71
N GLU A 64 0.20 8.92 -1.34
CA GLU A 64 -0.37 9.31 -2.63
C GLU A 64 0.72 9.36 -3.68
N ALA A 65 0.33 9.28 -4.96
CA ALA A 65 1.30 9.34 -6.05
C ALA A 65 2.07 10.68 -6.02
N PRO A 66 3.37 10.64 -6.31
CA PRO A 66 4.19 9.46 -6.63
C PRO A 66 4.54 8.66 -5.38
N ILE A 67 4.39 7.33 -5.47
CA ILE A 67 4.72 6.45 -4.34
C ILE A 67 6.22 6.16 -4.35
N HIS A 68 6.92 6.63 -3.35
CA HIS A 68 8.34 6.35 -3.19
C HIS A 68 8.54 5.07 -2.39
N PRO A 69 9.39 4.14 -2.86
CA PRO A 69 9.61 2.87 -2.17
C PRO A 69 9.98 3.02 -0.68
N GLY A 70 10.81 4.01 -0.37
CA GLY A 70 11.21 4.25 1.02
C GLY A 70 10.07 4.67 1.92
N ASP A 71 9.10 5.42 1.38
CA ASP A 71 7.93 5.85 2.16
C ASP A 71 7.04 4.66 2.50
N LEU A 72 6.85 3.75 1.54
CA LEU A 72 6.07 2.54 1.78
C LEU A 72 6.76 1.65 2.81
N GLU A 73 8.07 1.47 2.68
CA GLU A 73 8.86 0.71 3.65
C GLU A 73 8.67 1.25 5.07
N ARG A 74 8.83 2.56 5.24
CA ARG A 74 8.70 3.20 6.56
C ARG A 74 7.30 3.04 7.12
N ALA A 75 6.28 3.19 6.28
CA ALA A 75 4.89 3.07 6.71
C ALA A 75 4.59 1.66 7.23
N LEU A 76 5.04 0.64 6.50
CA LEU A 76 4.83 -0.75 6.89
C LEU A 76 5.65 -1.09 8.14
N ALA A 77 6.91 -0.67 8.19
CA ALA A 77 7.77 -0.94 9.34
C ALA A 77 7.22 -0.29 10.61
N GLN A 78 6.69 0.91 10.51
CA GLN A 78 6.13 1.62 11.66
C GLN A 78 4.92 0.88 12.24
N VAL A 79 3.98 0.47 11.38
CA VAL A 79 2.80 -0.28 11.83
C VAL A 79 3.22 -1.64 12.41
N ALA A 80 4.18 -2.31 11.76
CA ALA A 80 4.68 -3.59 12.25
C ALA A 80 5.27 -3.46 13.65
N ARG A 81 6.06 -2.42 13.91
CA ARG A 81 6.63 -2.19 15.25
C ARG A 81 5.54 -1.93 16.28
N GLN A 82 4.55 -1.11 15.93
CA GLN A 82 3.45 -0.79 16.85
C GLN A 82 2.63 -2.02 17.22
N ARG A 83 2.51 -2.97 16.30
CA ARG A 83 1.69 -4.17 16.49
C ARG A 83 2.50 -5.41 16.85
N GLY A 84 3.80 -5.28 17.01
CA GLY A 84 4.67 -6.41 17.34
C GLY A 84 4.79 -7.43 16.22
N ILE A 85 4.65 -7.01 14.97
CA ILE A 85 4.78 -7.88 13.81
C ILE A 85 6.22 -7.83 13.30
N SER A 86 6.83 -9.00 13.13
CA SER A 86 8.18 -9.10 12.60
C SER A 86 8.16 -9.28 11.08
N SER A 87 9.21 -8.80 10.42
CA SER A 87 9.42 -9.06 9.00
C SER A 87 9.64 -10.55 8.79
N THR A 88 9.02 -11.11 7.73
CA THR A 88 9.18 -12.51 7.36
C THR A 88 10.40 -12.78 6.52
N ALA A 89 11.14 -11.73 6.13
CA ALA A 89 12.35 -11.91 5.32
C ALA A 89 13.38 -12.74 6.05
N PRO A 90 14.09 -13.65 5.34
CA PRO A 90 15.17 -14.41 5.96
C PRO A 90 16.24 -13.47 6.49
N ARG A 91 16.71 -13.74 7.67
CA ARG A 91 17.83 -12.99 8.21
C ARG A 91 19.12 -13.59 7.69
N THR A 92 19.95 -12.74 7.13
CA THR A 92 21.29 -13.14 6.76
C THR A 92 22.22 -12.88 7.95
N GLY A 93 22.72 -13.93 8.47
CA GLY A 93 23.74 -13.88 9.51
C GLY A 93 23.24 -13.57 10.88
#